data_d15de16850a00d6382ac88718e6826bf
#
_entry.id   d15de16850a00d6382ac88718e6826bf
#
_cell.length_a   1.000
_cell.length_b   1.000
_cell.length_c   1.000
_cell.angle_alpha   90.00
_cell.angle_beta   90.00
_cell.angle_gamma   90.00
#
_symmetry.space_group_name_H-M   'P 1'
#
loop_
_entity.id
_entity.type
_entity.pdbx_description
1 polymer ?
#
loop_
_entity_poly.entity_id
_entity_poly.type
_entity_poly.pdbx_seq_one_letter_code
_entity_poly.pdbx_strand_id
1 'polypeptide(L)'
;MLFQLIKGGKMLSKSQLAIIYMIASVACFSIMDIIVKYLKDAPFGQVLFMRFAFGMIPIVLLIPRDKIFTFYKTKRPGLHAWRALWGAIAIVALFIGIRNVPLADCISLTFLGPVFVTVLSALFLGEKIRMTRISAIILGIIGGLIIIKPTFHEFNLFYFMPLIFAFGFAQVALSIKSLSKTEPNYLIAFYFSLLSMFIGLAT
;
A
#
# COMPACT_ATOMS: atom_id res chain seq x y z
N MET A 1 -8.00 26.87 -2.87
CA MET A 1 -9.36 27.35 -2.52
C MET A 1 -9.95 26.58 -1.33
N LEU A 2 -9.76 25.27 -1.17
CA LEU A 2 -10.20 24.53 0.04
C LEU A 2 -9.42 24.90 1.33
N PHE A 3 -8.23 25.48 1.23
CA PHE A 3 -7.39 25.87 2.37
C PHE A 3 -7.84 27.14 3.10
N GLN A 4 -8.76 27.93 2.50
CA GLN A 4 -9.28 29.16 3.11
C GLN A 4 -10.60 28.99 3.87
N LEU A 5 -11.30 27.86 3.70
CA LEU A 5 -12.59 27.62 4.36
C LEU A 5 -12.48 27.12 5.82
N ILE A 6 -11.26 26.82 6.30
CA ILE A 6 -11.02 26.34 7.68
C ILE A 6 -10.52 27.48 8.60
N LYS A 7 -10.67 28.72 8.22
CA LYS A 7 -10.14 29.88 8.97
C LYS A 7 -10.99 30.33 10.17
N GLY A 8 -12.04 29.61 10.54
CA GLY A 8 -12.93 29.97 11.66
C GLY A 8 -12.95 28.99 12.85
N GLY A 9 -12.21 27.85 12.80
CA GLY A 9 -12.14 26.86 13.86
C GLY A 9 -10.71 26.65 14.35
N LYS A 10 -10.52 26.23 15.61
CA LYS A 10 -9.22 25.87 16.19
C LYS A 10 -8.35 25.16 15.15
N MET A 11 -7.20 25.75 14.80
CA MET A 11 -6.26 25.16 13.85
C MET A 11 -5.89 23.76 14.33
N LEU A 12 -6.30 22.74 13.58
CA LEU A 12 -5.93 21.35 13.83
C LEU A 12 -4.40 21.25 13.88
N SER A 13 -3.87 20.55 14.88
CA SER A 13 -2.44 20.27 14.93
C SER A 13 -2.03 19.46 13.68
N LYS A 14 -0.78 19.58 13.26
CA LYS A 14 -0.24 18.78 12.14
C LYS A 14 -0.49 17.27 12.34
N SER A 15 -0.47 16.82 13.59
CA SER A 15 -0.74 15.44 13.97
C SER A 15 -2.20 15.06 13.76
N GLN A 16 -3.14 15.91 14.12
CA GLN A 16 -4.57 15.69 13.93
C GLN A 16 -4.93 15.66 12.43
N LEU A 17 -4.35 16.56 11.64
CA LEU A 17 -4.55 16.57 10.19
C LEU A 17 -4.00 15.31 9.53
N ALA A 18 -2.84 14.82 9.96
CA ALA A 18 -2.26 13.56 9.48
C ALA A 18 -3.16 12.35 9.79
N ILE A 19 -3.77 12.32 11.00
CA ILE A 19 -4.72 11.26 11.37
C ILE A 19 -5.97 11.30 10.48
N ILE A 20 -6.53 12.48 10.22
CA ILE A 20 -7.70 12.63 9.35
C ILE A 20 -7.39 12.13 7.94
N TYR A 21 -6.24 12.52 7.36
CA TYR A 21 -5.82 12.03 6.04
C TYR A 21 -5.60 10.51 6.03
N MET A 22 -5.08 9.95 7.10
CA MET A 22 -4.90 8.50 7.23
C MET A 22 -6.25 7.77 7.25
N ILE A 23 -7.22 8.24 8.04
CA ILE A 23 -8.57 7.66 8.10
C ILE A 23 -9.25 7.75 6.74
N ALA A 24 -9.21 8.91 6.08
CA ALA A 24 -9.79 9.10 4.75
C ALA A 24 -9.14 8.17 3.72
N SER A 25 -7.82 8.01 3.76
CA SER A 25 -7.08 7.10 2.88
C SER A 25 -7.51 5.65 3.07
N VAL A 26 -7.60 5.19 4.32
CA VAL A 26 -8.04 3.81 4.64
C VAL A 26 -9.47 3.57 4.17
N ALA A 27 -10.38 4.52 4.37
CA ALA A 27 -11.75 4.43 3.87
C ALA A 27 -11.80 4.31 2.34
N CYS A 28 -11.01 5.11 1.61
CA CYS A 28 -10.92 5.01 0.16
C CYS A 28 -10.37 3.64 -0.29
N PHE A 29 -9.36 3.10 0.40
CA PHE A 29 -8.83 1.77 0.10
C PHE A 29 -9.87 0.67 0.34
N SER A 30 -10.64 0.76 1.44
CA SER A 30 -11.71 -0.21 1.73
C SER A 30 -12.81 -0.21 0.66
N ILE A 31 -13.24 0.98 0.21
CA ILE A 31 -14.20 1.11 -0.89
C ILE A 31 -13.63 0.49 -2.17
N MET A 32 -12.37 0.76 -2.47
CA MET A 32 -11.68 0.21 -3.63
C MET A 32 -11.63 -1.33 -3.58
N ASP A 33 -11.30 -1.93 -2.44
CA ASP A 33 -11.23 -3.38 -2.28
C ASP A 33 -12.61 -4.03 -2.50
N ILE A 34 -13.69 -3.38 -2.04
CA ILE A 34 -15.07 -3.80 -2.31
C ILE A 34 -15.35 -3.76 -3.82
N ILE A 35 -15.01 -2.65 -4.50
CA ILE A 35 -15.21 -2.51 -5.95
C ILE A 35 -14.45 -3.62 -6.70
N VAL A 36 -13.20 -3.90 -6.34
CA VAL A 36 -12.39 -4.98 -6.94
C VAL A 36 -13.06 -6.35 -6.74
N LYS A 37 -13.68 -6.58 -5.59
CA LYS A 37 -14.44 -7.81 -5.33
C LYS A 37 -15.64 -7.95 -6.26
N TYR A 38 -16.36 -6.86 -6.54
CA TYR A 38 -17.49 -6.86 -7.49
C TYR A 38 -17.04 -6.98 -8.96
N LEU A 39 -15.86 -6.47 -9.30
CA LEU A 39 -15.29 -6.53 -10.65
C LEU A 39 -14.52 -7.84 -10.93
N LYS A 40 -14.87 -8.95 -10.28
CA LYS A 40 -14.18 -10.23 -10.44
C LYS A 40 -14.12 -10.75 -11.88
N ASP A 41 -15.13 -10.41 -12.70
CA ASP A 41 -15.22 -10.84 -14.10
C ASP A 41 -14.47 -9.92 -15.08
N ALA A 42 -14.03 -8.74 -14.63
CA ALA A 42 -13.23 -7.82 -15.46
C ALA A 42 -11.79 -8.35 -15.61
N PRO A 43 -11.15 -8.16 -16.79
CA PRO A 43 -9.75 -8.49 -16.98
C PRO A 43 -8.88 -7.81 -15.93
N PHE A 44 -7.98 -8.59 -15.31
CA PHE A 44 -7.12 -8.08 -14.24
C PHE A 44 -6.31 -6.87 -14.66
N GLY A 45 -5.69 -6.93 -15.86
CA GLY A 45 -4.87 -5.85 -16.39
C GLY A 45 -5.64 -4.56 -16.58
N GLN A 46 -6.89 -4.65 -17.07
CA GLN A 46 -7.75 -3.47 -17.23
C GLN A 46 -8.03 -2.76 -15.90
N VAL A 47 -8.35 -3.51 -14.85
CA VAL A 47 -8.60 -2.96 -13.52
C VAL A 47 -7.34 -2.31 -12.97
N LEU A 48 -6.20 -2.98 -13.11
CA LEU A 48 -4.90 -2.48 -12.68
C LEU A 48 -4.50 -1.21 -13.43
N PHE A 49 -4.61 -1.22 -14.76
CA PHE A 49 -4.30 -0.07 -15.60
C PHE A 49 -5.13 1.15 -15.23
N MET A 50 -6.46 1.00 -15.17
CA MET A 50 -7.37 2.11 -14.83
C MET A 50 -7.07 2.67 -13.44
N ARG A 51 -6.82 1.82 -12.44
CA ARG A 51 -6.46 2.24 -11.10
C ARG A 51 -5.24 3.17 -11.10
N PHE A 52 -4.17 2.79 -11.79
CA PHE A 52 -2.94 3.59 -11.79
C PHE A 52 -3.00 4.77 -12.75
N ALA A 53 -3.73 4.67 -13.87
CA ALA A 53 -3.97 5.79 -14.78
C ALA A 53 -4.71 6.94 -14.08
N PHE A 54 -5.82 6.65 -13.41
CA PHE A 54 -6.53 7.66 -12.61
C PHE A 54 -5.73 8.12 -11.38
N GLY A 55 -4.98 7.21 -10.75
CA GLY A 55 -4.09 7.54 -9.63
C GLY A 55 -2.94 8.48 -10.03
N MET A 56 -2.54 8.50 -11.30
CA MET A 56 -1.50 9.41 -11.81
C MET A 56 -1.94 10.87 -11.79
N ILE A 57 -3.24 11.16 -11.97
CA ILE A 57 -3.77 12.53 -12.04
C ILE A 57 -3.38 13.34 -10.79
N PRO A 58 -3.73 12.94 -9.56
CA PRO A 58 -3.35 13.71 -8.37
C PRO A 58 -1.83 13.77 -8.17
N ILE A 59 -1.08 12.77 -8.60
CA ILE A 59 0.38 12.78 -8.49
C ILE A 59 0.97 13.89 -9.36
N VAL A 60 0.52 13.99 -10.62
CA VAL A 60 0.98 15.03 -11.55
C VAL A 60 0.60 16.43 -11.04
N LEU A 61 -0.59 16.59 -10.45
CA LEU A 61 -1.01 17.86 -9.85
C LEU A 61 -0.18 18.28 -8.64
N LEU A 62 0.46 17.34 -7.94
CA LEU A 62 1.34 17.61 -6.80
C LEU A 62 2.77 17.96 -7.20
N ILE A 63 3.14 17.82 -8.49
CA ILE A 63 4.48 18.19 -8.97
C ILE A 63 4.60 19.70 -8.97
N PRO A 64 5.63 20.27 -8.32
CA PRO A 64 5.88 21.71 -8.37
C PRO A 64 6.11 22.19 -9.81
N ARG A 65 5.50 23.30 -10.19
CA ARG A 65 5.53 23.83 -11.58
C ARG A 65 6.95 24.11 -12.09
N ASP A 66 7.84 24.50 -11.20
CA ASP A 66 9.27 24.74 -11.46
C ASP A 66 10.05 23.46 -11.78
N LYS A 67 9.51 22.27 -11.43
CA LYS A 67 10.16 20.96 -11.60
C LYS A 67 9.53 20.07 -12.66
N ILE A 68 8.51 20.54 -13.39
CA ILE A 68 7.76 19.74 -14.39
C ILE A 68 8.70 19.11 -15.45
N PHE A 69 9.78 19.77 -15.83
CA PHE A 69 10.71 19.24 -16.83
C PHE A 69 11.88 18.42 -16.25
N THR A 70 12.01 18.36 -14.93
CA THR A 70 13.13 17.68 -14.26
C THR A 70 12.70 16.68 -13.20
N PHE A 71 11.38 16.57 -12.95
CA PHE A 71 10.84 15.74 -11.86
C PHE A 71 11.17 14.26 -12.00
N TYR A 72 11.37 13.77 -13.26
CA TYR A 72 11.69 12.36 -13.54
C TYR A 72 13.12 11.95 -13.20
N LYS A 73 14.00 12.90 -12.85
CA LYS A 73 15.40 12.58 -12.50
C LYS A 73 15.47 11.97 -11.12
N THR A 74 15.83 10.69 -11.05
CA THR A 74 16.08 9.97 -9.79
C THR A 74 17.56 9.72 -9.56
N LYS A 75 17.97 9.74 -8.30
CA LYS A 75 19.32 9.36 -7.87
C LYS A 75 19.47 7.86 -7.62
N ARG A 76 18.36 7.12 -7.49
CA ARG A 76 18.36 5.72 -7.06
C ARG A 76 17.39 4.85 -7.90
N PRO A 77 17.62 4.73 -9.22
CA PRO A 77 16.68 4.04 -10.14
C PRO A 77 16.48 2.57 -9.75
N GLY A 78 17.52 1.86 -9.30
CA GLY A 78 17.42 0.47 -8.89
C GLY A 78 16.47 0.27 -7.69
N LEU A 79 16.43 1.21 -6.75
CA LEU A 79 15.53 1.11 -5.60
C LEU A 79 14.06 1.41 -5.99
N HIS A 80 13.84 2.28 -6.98
CA HIS A 80 12.51 2.48 -7.57
C HIS A 80 12.02 1.23 -8.30
N ALA A 81 12.89 0.58 -9.08
CA ALA A 81 12.57 -0.67 -9.76
C ALA A 81 12.23 -1.79 -8.76
N TRP A 82 13.05 -1.93 -7.71
CA TRP A 82 12.80 -2.89 -6.61
C TRP A 82 11.45 -2.65 -5.95
N ARG A 83 11.16 -1.39 -5.58
CA ARG A 83 9.89 -1.00 -4.98
C ARG A 83 8.71 -1.29 -5.91
N ALA A 84 8.84 -0.97 -7.19
CA ALA A 84 7.80 -1.19 -8.17
C ALA A 84 7.53 -2.68 -8.39
N LEU A 85 8.57 -3.49 -8.48
CA LEU A 85 8.47 -4.95 -8.63
C LEU A 85 7.71 -5.57 -7.45
N TRP A 86 8.15 -5.31 -6.21
CA TRP A 86 7.46 -5.83 -5.02
C TRP A 86 6.07 -5.25 -4.84
N GLY A 87 5.85 -3.98 -5.22
CA GLY A 87 4.54 -3.37 -5.22
C GLY A 87 3.58 -4.02 -6.21
N ALA A 88 4.06 -4.34 -7.40
CA ALA A 88 3.27 -5.04 -8.40
C ALA A 88 2.93 -6.48 -7.97
N ILE A 89 3.93 -7.25 -7.49
CA ILE A 89 3.71 -8.59 -6.95
C ILE A 89 2.67 -8.55 -5.82
N ALA A 90 2.80 -7.60 -4.90
CA ALA A 90 1.87 -7.44 -3.79
C ALA A 90 0.44 -7.17 -4.28
N ILE A 91 0.25 -6.21 -5.20
CA ILE A 91 -1.09 -5.86 -5.69
C ILE A 91 -1.72 -7.03 -6.46
N VAL A 92 -0.96 -7.70 -7.32
CA VAL A 92 -1.43 -8.89 -8.05
C VAL A 92 -1.87 -9.96 -7.05
N ALA A 93 -1.04 -10.26 -6.06
CA ALA A 93 -1.34 -11.24 -5.02
C ALA A 93 -2.60 -10.86 -4.23
N LEU A 94 -2.75 -9.58 -3.82
CA LEU A 94 -3.94 -9.11 -3.12
C LEU A 94 -5.20 -9.30 -3.97
N PHE A 95 -5.16 -8.94 -5.25
CA PHE A 95 -6.31 -9.05 -6.14
C PHE A 95 -6.72 -10.52 -6.38
N ILE A 96 -5.74 -11.41 -6.55
CA ILE A 96 -6.00 -12.85 -6.64
C ILE A 96 -6.63 -13.34 -5.32
N GLY A 97 -6.10 -12.92 -4.18
CA GLY A 97 -6.64 -13.25 -2.87
C GLY A 97 -8.10 -12.79 -2.72
N ILE A 98 -8.40 -11.52 -2.99
CA ILE A 98 -9.75 -10.94 -2.88
C ILE A 98 -10.76 -11.68 -3.78
N ARG A 99 -10.36 -12.13 -4.96
CA ARG A 99 -11.25 -12.85 -5.89
C ARG A 99 -11.54 -14.28 -5.46
N ASN A 100 -10.61 -14.97 -4.83
CA ASN A 100 -10.67 -16.41 -4.58
C ASN A 100 -10.87 -16.79 -3.09
N VAL A 101 -10.73 -15.83 -2.17
CA VAL A 101 -10.88 -16.02 -0.72
C VAL A 101 -11.95 -15.05 -0.21
N PRO A 102 -12.70 -15.37 0.86
CA PRO A 102 -13.59 -14.42 1.50
C PRO A 102 -12.85 -13.12 1.83
N LEU A 103 -13.48 -11.97 1.53
CA LEU A 103 -12.83 -10.67 1.66
C LEU A 103 -12.32 -10.42 3.09
N ALA A 104 -13.10 -10.82 4.10
CA ALA A 104 -12.74 -10.67 5.50
C ALA A 104 -11.47 -11.45 5.85
N ASP A 105 -11.35 -12.69 5.40
CA ASP A 105 -10.17 -13.53 5.62
C ASP A 105 -8.94 -12.97 4.92
N CYS A 106 -9.13 -12.59 3.64
CA CYS A 106 -8.06 -12.00 2.84
C CYS A 106 -7.48 -10.75 3.51
N ILE A 107 -8.35 -9.79 3.89
CA ILE A 107 -7.91 -8.53 4.51
C ILE A 107 -7.29 -8.79 5.88
N SER A 108 -7.83 -9.72 6.68
CA SER A 108 -7.26 -10.03 8.00
C SER A 108 -5.83 -10.59 7.90
N LEU A 109 -5.55 -11.43 6.90
CA LEU A 109 -4.18 -11.93 6.66
C LEU A 109 -3.21 -10.82 6.23
N THR A 110 -3.69 -9.75 5.59
CA THR A 110 -2.84 -8.61 5.25
C THR A 110 -2.31 -7.87 6.48
N PHE A 111 -2.97 -7.99 7.66
CA PHE A 111 -2.46 -7.45 8.92
C PHE A 111 -1.14 -8.06 9.39
N LEU A 112 -0.66 -9.13 8.76
CA LEU A 112 0.71 -9.59 8.94
C LEU A 112 1.75 -8.65 8.30
N GLY A 113 1.34 -7.71 7.44
CA GLY A 113 2.22 -6.72 6.85
C GLY A 113 3.07 -5.94 7.86
N PRO A 114 2.51 -5.34 8.92
CA PRO A 114 3.28 -4.67 9.98
C PRO A 114 4.29 -5.58 10.69
N VAL A 115 4.00 -6.89 10.79
CA VAL A 115 4.95 -7.88 11.34
C VAL A 115 6.17 -7.99 10.45
N PHE A 116 5.94 -8.26 9.14
CA PHE A 116 7.02 -8.32 8.16
C PHE A 116 7.80 -7.01 8.09
N VAL A 117 7.13 -5.85 8.10
CA VAL A 117 7.79 -4.53 8.17
C VAL A 117 8.73 -4.46 9.37
N THR A 118 8.29 -4.88 10.54
CA THR A 118 9.09 -4.80 11.77
C THR A 118 10.29 -5.74 11.72
N VAL A 119 10.07 -6.99 11.30
CA VAL A 119 11.14 -8.00 11.20
C VAL A 119 12.18 -7.55 10.15
N LEU A 120 11.75 -7.18 8.96
CA LEU A 120 12.64 -6.75 7.89
C LEU A 120 13.35 -5.43 8.22
N SER A 121 12.69 -4.50 8.92
CA SER A 121 13.31 -3.24 9.39
C SER A 121 14.44 -3.54 10.39
N ALA A 122 14.26 -4.47 11.29
CA ALA A 122 15.30 -4.90 12.22
C ALA A 122 16.48 -5.55 11.49
N LEU A 123 16.19 -6.45 10.55
CA LEU A 123 17.21 -7.21 9.82
C LEU A 123 18.02 -6.32 8.85
N PHE A 124 17.35 -5.46 8.06
CA PHE A 124 18.00 -4.70 7.00
C PHE A 124 18.40 -3.28 7.40
N LEU A 125 17.73 -2.68 8.37
CA LEU A 125 17.99 -1.30 8.81
C LEU A 125 18.63 -1.24 10.21
N GLY A 126 18.83 -2.39 10.88
CA GLY A 126 19.42 -2.45 12.22
C GLY A 126 18.57 -1.76 13.30
N GLU A 127 17.27 -1.62 13.09
CA GLU A 127 16.38 -0.95 14.05
C GLU A 127 16.12 -1.83 15.27
N LYS A 128 16.26 -1.24 16.46
CA LYS A 128 15.89 -1.93 17.70
C LYS A 128 14.37 -2.04 17.80
N ILE A 129 13.87 -3.26 17.93
CA ILE A 129 12.44 -3.52 18.11
C ILE A 129 12.10 -3.23 19.58
N ARG A 130 11.22 -2.25 19.83
CA ARG A 130 10.70 -2.00 21.17
C ARG A 130 9.65 -3.04 21.54
N MET A 131 9.64 -3.50 22.80
CA MET A 131 8.67 -4.48 23.29
C MET A 131 7.21 -4.05 23.09
N THR A 132 6.90 -2.76 23.24
CA THR A 132 5.57 -2.21 22.94
C THR A 132 5.11 -2.43 21.50
N ARG A 133 6.06 -2.46 20.54
CA ARG A 133 5.73 -2.74 19.13
C ARG A 133 5.47 -4.23 18.90
N ILE A 134 6.23 -5.10 19.58
CA ILE A 134 6.03 -6.55 19.54
C ILE A 134 4.66 -6.91 20.13
N SER A 135 4.31 -6.39 21.29
CA SER A 135 3.01 -6.68 21.91
C SER A 135 1.84 -6.21 21.07
N ALA A 136 1.91 -5.03 20.45
CA ALA A 136 0.87 -4.54 19.55
C ALA A 136 0.71 -5.43 18.30
N ILE A 137 1.81 -5.92 17.75
CA ILE A 137 1.81 -6.86 16.60
C ILE A 137 1.15 -8.17 16.99
N ILE A 138 1.54 -8.76 18.12
CA ILE A 138 0.97 -10.04 18.62
C ILE A 138 -0.54 -9.89 18.85
N LEU A 139 -0.97 -8.82 19.49
CA LEU A 139 -2.40 -8.54 19.69
C LEU A 139 -3.15 -8.38 18.37
N GLY A 140 -2.56 -7.70 17.38
CA GLY A 140 -3.15 -7.55 16.07
C GLY A 140 -3.31 -8.89 15.32
N ILE A 141 -2.30 -9.75 15.41
CA ILE A 141 -2.36 -11.10 14.82
C ILE A 141 -3.43 -11.96 15.51
N ILE A 142 -3.45 -11.96 16.84
CA ILE A 142 -4.46 -12.72 17.61
C ILE A 142 -5.86 -12.22 17.25
N GLY A 143 -6.08 -10.91 17.21
CA GLY A 143 -7.34 -10.32 16.79
C GLY A 143 -7.75 -10.74 15.37
N GLY A 144 -6.82 -10.71 14.43
CA GLY A 144 -7.04 -11.18 13.06
C GLY A 144 -7.43 -12.67 13.00
N LEU A 145 -6.72 -13.53 13.73
CA LEU A 145 -7.03 -14.96 13.80
C LEU A 145 -8.40 -15.25 14.42
N ILE A 146 -8.81 -14.50 15.44
CA ILE A 146 -10.14 -14.63 16.06
C ILE A 146 -11.25 -14.28 15.04
N ILE A 147 -11.02 -13.27 14.20
CA ILE A 147 -11.99 -12.85 13.16
C ILE A 147 -12.11 -13.92 12.08
N ILE A 148 -11.01 -14.47 11.62
CA ILE A 148 -10.96 -15.43 10.51
C ILE A 148 -11.63 -16.75 10.89
N LYS A 149 -11.53 -17.19 12.17
CA LYS A 149 -11.96 -18.53 12.59
C LYS A 149 -11.57 -19.58 11.55
N PRO A 150 -10.28 -19.85 11.35
CA PRO A 150 -9.80 -20.69 10.25
C PRO A 150 -10.47 -22.07 10.39
N THR A 151 -11.47 -22.31 9.56
CA THR A 151 -12.07 -23.63 9.39
C THR A 151 -11.13 -24.43 8.49
N PHE A 152 -10.28 -25.23 9.09
CA PHE A 152 -9.26 -26.05 8.39
C PHE A 152 -9.85 -27.15 7.49
N HIS A 153 -11.12 -27.07 7.11
CA HIS A 153 -11.79 -28.14 6.36
C HIS A 153 -11.41 -28.22 4.89
N GLU A 154 -10.92 -27.13 4.28
CA GLU A 154 -10.41 -27.16 2.92
C GLU A 154 -9.17 -26.27 2.81
N PHE A 155 -8.00 -26.89 2.61
CA PHE A 155 -6.75 -26.17 2.38
C PHE A 155 -6.74 -25.53 0.99
N ASN A 156 -7.05 -24.23 0.93
CA ASN A 156 -7.05 -23.48 -0.31
C ASN A 156 -5.74 -22.71 -0.46
N LEU A 157 -4.97 -23.02 -1.50
CA LEU A 157 -3.69 -22.35 -1.80
C LEU A 157 -3.81 -20.83 -1.95
N PHE A 158 -4.99 -20.31 -2.29
CA PHE A 158 -5.20 -18.88 -2.42
C PHE A 158 -5.08 -18.10 -1.11
N TYR A 159 -5.09 -18.76 0.06
CA TYR A 159 -4.77 -18.13 1.35
C TYR A 159 -3.31 -17.67 1.46
N PHE A 160 -2.40 -18.19 0.63
CA PHE A 160 -1.04 -17.68 0.55
C PHE A 160 -0.94 -16.31 -0.15
N MET A 161 -1.91 -15.94 -0.96
CA MET A 161 -1.86 -14.67 -1.70
C MET A 161 -1.85 -13.43 -0.80
N PRO A 162 -2.70 -13.31 0.24
CA PRO A 162 -2.60 -12.22 1.21
C PRO A 162 -1.25 -12.20 1.98
N LEU A 163 -0.62 -13.34 2.20
CA LEU A 163 0.70 -13.40 2.84
C LEU A 163 1.80 -12.88 1.92
N ILE A 164 1.74 -13.21 0.62
CA ILE A 164 2.64 -12.65 -0.41
C ILE A 164 2.44 -11.12 -0.48
N PHE A 165 1.20 -10.65 -0.46
CA PHE A 165 0.90 -9.22 -0.36
C PHE A 165 1.55 -8.61 0.89
N ALA A 166 1.37 -9.19 2.07
CA ALA A 166 1.88 -8.68 3.34
C ALA A 166 3.41 -8.57 3.33
N PHE A 167 4.10 -9.56 2.78
CA PHE A 167 5.56 -9.52 2.60
C PHE A 167 5.98 -8.47 1.58
N GLY A 168 5.34 -8.42 0.41
CA GLY A 168 5.62 -7.42 -0.62
C GLY A 168 5.35 -6.00 -0.12
N PHE A 169 4.27 -5.79 0.64
CA PHE A 169 3.98 -4.53 1.32
C PHE A 169 5.13 -4.10 2.24
N ALA A 170 5.72 -5.04 2.98
CA ALA A 170 6.87 -4.75 3.84
C ALA A 170 8.09 -4.30 3.03
N GLN A 171 8.39 -4.97 1.91
CA GLN A 171 9.47 -4.56 1.00
C GLN A 171 9.24 -3.15 0.43
N VAL A 172 7.99 -2.84 0.05
CA VAL A 172 7.59 -1.51 -0.41
C VAL A 172 7.78 -0.47 0.69
N ALA A 173 7.33 -0.75 1.92
CA ALA A 173 7.45 0.17 3.05
C ALA A 173 8.91 0.50 3.38
N LEU A 174 9.80 -0.50 3.40
CA LEU A 174 11.23 -0.29 3.61
C LEU A 174 11.86 0.54 2.49
N SER A 175 11.49 0.24 1.24
CA SER A 175 11.96 0.99 0.07
C SER A 175 11.55 2.46 0.13
N ILE A 176 10.28 2.74 0.47
CA ILE A 176 9.77 4.11 0.67
C ILE A 176 10.56 4.81 1.77
N LYS A 177 10.77 4.15 2.91
CA LYS A 177 11.54 4.72 4.03
C LYS A 177 12.97 5.08 3.63
N SER A 178 13.60 4.29 2.76
CA SER A 178 14.92 4.58 2.24
C SER A 178 14.91 5.69 1.18
N LEU A 179 13.95 5.67 0.25
CA LEU A 179 13.82 6.66 -0.83
C LEU A 179 13.43 8.04 -0.29
N SER A 180 12.53 8.12 0.69
CA SER A 180 12.06 9.38 1.26
C SER A 180 13.16 10.23 1.92
N LYS A 181 14.34 9.64 2.17
CA LYS A 181 15.52 10.38 2.66
C LYS A 181 16.20 11.19 1.56
N THR A 182 16.04 10.82 0.31
CA THR A 182 16.78 11.39 -0.82
C THR A 182 15.90 11.95 -1.93
N GLU A 183 14.63 11.57 -1.95
CA GLU A 183 13.71 11.89 -3.04
C GLU A 183 12.32 12.32 -2.53
N PRO A 184 11.65 13.22 -3.25
CA PRO A 184 10.31 13.69 -2.87
C PRO A 184 9.25 12.62 -3.08
N ASN A 185 8.20 12.65 -2.26
CA ASN A 185 7.15 11.64 -2.27
C ASN A 185 6.39 11.53 -3.60
N TYR A 186 6.19 12.65 -4.32
CA TYR A 186 5.53 12.62 -5.64
C TYR A 186 6.33 11.83 -6.67
N LEU A 187 7.67 11.88 -6.62
CA LEU A 187 8.54 11.12 -7.52
C LEU A 187 8.45 9.61 -7.23
N ILE A 188 8.46 9.26 -5.93
CA ILE A 188 8.31 7.86 -5.49
C ILE A 188 6.96 7.29 -5.94
N ALA A 189 5.89 8.06 -5.81
CA ALA A 189 4.55 7.67 -6.25
C ALA A 189 4.46 7.58 -7.77
N PHE A 190 5.05 8.53 -8.50
CA PHE A 190 5.05 8.58 -9.96
C PHE A 190 5.67 7.32 -10.59
N TYR A 191 6.89 6.96 -10.19
CA TYR A 191 7.56 5.77 -10.74
C TYR A 191 6.77 4.49 -10.46
N PHE A 192 6.20 4.38 -9.27
CA PHE A 192 5.39 3.23 -8.93
C PHE A 192 4.12 3.15 -9.79
N SER A 193 3.39 4.24 -9.92
CA SER A 193 2.17 4.29 -10.72
C SER A 193 2.46 4.02 -12.20
N LEU A 194 3.54 4.60 -12.73
CA LEU A 194 3.96 4.40 -14.11
C LEU A 194 4.28 2.93 -14.40
N LEU A 195 5.12 2.30 -13.59
CA LEU A 195 5.49 0.90 -13.77
C LEU A 195 4.30 -0.05 -13.56
N SER A 196 3.45 0.23 -12.58
CA SER A 196 2.24 -0.57 -12.35
C SER A 196 1.21 -0.43 -13.48
N MET A 197 1.12 0.74 -14.11
CA MET A 197 0.29 0.97 -15.30
C MET A 197 0.79 0.13 -16.49
N PHE A 198 2.10 0.07 -16.73
CA PHE A 198 2.67 -0.78 -17.78
C PHE A 198 2.42 -2.27 -17.53
N ILE A 199 2.51 -2.72 -16.28
CA ILE A 199 2.17 -4.10 -15.92
C ILE A 199 0.69 -4.38 -16.21
N GLY A 200 -0.21 -3.43 -15.89
CA GLY A 200 -1.63 -3.54 -16.22
C GLY A 200 -1.93 -3.60 -17.73
N LEU A 201 -1.10 -2.96 -18.56
CA LEU A 201 -1.24 -3.06 -20.02
C LEU A 201 -0.72 -4.39 -20.57
N ALA A 202 0.20 -5.05 -19.88
CA ALA A 202 0.83 -6.29 -20.33
C ALA A 202 0.04 -7.55 -19.91
N THR A 203 -1.00 -7.40 -19.06
CA THR A 203 -1.83 -8.49 -18.50
C THR A 203 -3.29 -8.31 -18.83
#